data_f4d4abf8eb91a22f0b9e33d35eea682f
#
_entry.id   f4d4abf8eb91a22f0b9e33d35eea682f
#
_cell.length_a   1.000
_cell.length_b   1.000
_cell.length_c   1.000
_cell.angle_alpha   90.00
_cell.angle_beta   90.00
_cell.angle_gamma   90.00
#
_symmetry.space_group_name_H-M   'P 1'
#
loop_
_entity.id
_entity.type
_entity.pdbx_description
1 polymer ?
#
loop_
_entity_poly.entity_id
_entity_poly.type
_entity_poly.pdbx_seq_one_letter_code
_entity_poly.pdbx_strand_id
1 'polypeptide(L)'
;AHRTGALLAVFTFSNHPFACFRPDKVPPALITPEQKQSLLRDLGVDVLVDVPFDMSVARIAPEAFLEQLQALGYSCLVVGNNFTYGIRGEGTVETLAASAQRLGFKLVVRELVSDGPTVISSTAIRRLIAEGDVVEAAAMLGRLYSLSGVVAHGNERGRLLGFPTANIELAESKLAIPLGGVYAVQVNVNGQRYGGMANIGNNPTFGDVAAPRLETHIFDFSGDIYDSPISIDFVARVRGEV
;
A
#
# COMPACT_ATOMS: atom_id res chain seq x y z
N ALA A 1 -17.46 -13.96 -8.88
CA ALA A 1 -16.89 -14.32 -10.19
C ALA A 1 -16.78 -15.85 -10.29
N HIS A 2 -15.96 -16.52 -9.51
CA HIS A 2 -15.62 -17.95 -9.68
C HIS A 2 -16.84 -18.89 -9.63
N ARG A 3 -17.87 -18.60 -8.80
CA ARG A 3 -19.10 -19.41 -8.78
C ARG A 3 -19.91 -19.38 -10.08
N THR A 4 -19.66 -18.43 -10.94
CA THR A 4 -20.33 -18.27 -12.27
C THR A 4 -19.38 -18.62 -13.43
N GLY A 5 -18.18 -19.13 -13.14
CA GLY A 5 -17.15 -19.40 -14.16
C GLY A 5 -16.51 -18.15 -14.76
N ALA A 6 -16.78 -16.96 -14.22
CA ALA A 6 -16.18 -15.73 -14.70
C ALA A 6 -14.86 -15.43 -13.99
N LEU A 7 -13.91 -14.82 -14.69
CA LEU A 7 -12.67 -14.31 -14.10
C LEU A 7 -12.95 -13.09 -13.21
N LEU A 8 -12.19 -12.96 -12.13
CA LEU A 8 -12.16 -11.77 -11.30
C LEU A 8 -11.02 -10.87 -11.78
N ALA A 9 -11.35 -9.71 -12.34
CA ALA A 9 -10.37 -8.72 -12.75
C ALA A 9 -10.41 -7.48 -11.84
N VAL A 10 -9.24 -6.94 -11.54
CA VAL A 10 -9.08 -5.65 -10.88
C VAL A 10 -8.47 -4.66 -11.87
N PHE A 11 -9.17 -3.55 -12.10
CA PHE A 11 -8.66 -2.41 -12.84
C PHE A 11 -8.17 -1.36 -11.85
N THR A 12 -6.91 -0.94 -11.97
CA THR A 12 -6.30 0.05 -11.08
C THR A 12 -5.23 0.86 -11.81
N PHE A 13 -4.68 1.86 -11.12
CA PHE A 13 -3.55 2.65 -11.64
C PHE A 13 -2.25 2.23 -10.96
N SER A 14 -1.15 2.20 -11.76
CA SER A 14 0.18 1.89 -11.25
C SER A 14 0.78 3.02 -10.41
N ASN A 15 0.35 4.27 -10.65
CA ASN A 15 0.77 5.46 -9.93
C ASN A 15 -0.43 6.25 -9.41
N HIS A 16 -0.19 7.11 -8.43
CA HIS A 16 -1.23 7.99 -7.91
C HIS A 16 -1.59 9.08 -8.93
N PRO A 17 -2.88 9.38 -9.20
CA PRO A 17 -3.28 10.43 -10.16
C PRO A 17 -2.63 11.79 -9.92
N PHE A 18 -2.35 12.16 -8.66
CA PHE A 18 -1.64 13.41 -8.34
C PHE A 18 -0.21 13.47 -8.90
N ALA A 19 0.42 12.33 -9.22
CA ALA A 19 1.72 12.34 -9.86
C ALA A 19 1.71 13.08 -11.21
N CYS A 20 0.56 13.07 -11.89
CA CYS A 20 0.35 13.76 -13.15
C CYS A 20 0.10 15.27 -12.99
N PHE A 21 -0.58 15.70 -11.92
CA PHE A 21 -1.07 17.08 -11.77
C PHE A 21 -0.36 17.86 -10.67
N ARG A 22 0.02 17.19 -9.59
CA ARG A 22 0.61 17.76 -8.37
C ARG A 22 1.61 16.77 -7.77
N PRO A 23 2.78 16.58 -8.39
CA PRO A 23 3.77 15.61 -7.93
C PRO A 23 4.26 15.86 -6.50
N ASP A 24 4.22 17.14 -6.07
CA ASP A 24 4.52 17.60 -4.71
C ASP A 24 3.46 17.17 -3.67
N LYS A 25 2.26 16.78 -4.11
CA LYS A 25 1.13 16.37 -3.25
C LYS A 25 0.78 14.89 -3.35
N VAL A 26 1.64 14.10 -3.96
CA VAL A 26 1.45 12.64 -4.00
C VAL A 26 1.56 12.10 -2.58
N PRO A 27 0.48 11.50 -2.03
CA PRO A 27 0.55 10.91 -0.71
C PRO A 27 1.48 9.70 -0.72
N PRO A 28 2.16 9.38 0.40
CA PRO A 28 3.01 8.21 0.47
C PRO A 28 2.21 6.93 0.20
N ALA A 29 2.83 5.98 -0.48
CA ALA A 29 2.21 4.70 -0.79
C ALA A 29 2.07 3.84 0.47
N LEU A 30 0.98 3.07 0.58
CA LEU A 30 0.76 2.14 1.69
C LEU A 30 1.39 0.76 1.43
N ILE A 31 1.63 0.44 0.18
CA ILE A 31 2.18 -0.84 -0.28
C ILE A 31 3.03 -0.61 -1.53
N THR A 32 4.00 -1.50 -1.77
CA THR A 32 4.75 -1.53 -3.03
C THR A 32 3.90 -2.17 -4.16
N PRO A 33 4.30 -2.02 -5.43
CA PRO A 33 3.66 -2.71 -6.55
C PRO A 33 3.65 -4.24 -6.38
N GLU A 34 4.74 -4.81 -5.88
CA GLU A 34 4.87 -6.25 -5.63
C GLU A 34 3.92 -6.72 -4.53
N GLN A 35 3.84 -5.95 -3.42
CA GLN A 35 2.87 -6.22 -2.35
C GLN A 35 1.43 -6.12 -2.87
N LYS A 36 1.11 -5.13 -3.73
CA LYS A 36 -0.21 -5.02 -4.36
C LYS A 36 -0.56 -6.28 -5.16
N GLN A 37 0.37 -6.75 -6.00
CA GLN A 37 0.16 -7.95 -6.80
C GLN A 37 -0.03 -9.19 -5.93
N SER A 38 0.79 -9.37 -4.89
CA SER A 38 0.68 -10.51 -3.96
C SER A 38 -0.66 -10.51 -3.25
N LEU A 39 -1.06 -9.37 -2.65
CA LEU A 39 -2.32 -9.25 -1.92
C LEU A 39 -3.54 -9.51 -2.82
N LEU A 40 -3.53 -9.02 -4.06
CA LEU A 40 -4.62 -9.27 -5.00
C LEU A 40 -4.68 -10.74 -5.41
N ARG A 41 -3.54 -11.40 -5.61
CA ARG A 41 -3.47 -12.84 -5.89
C ARG A 41 -4.03 -13.66 -4.72
N ASP A 42 -3.67 -13.32 -3.48
CA ASP A 42 -4.16 -14.01 -2.28
C ASP A 42 -5.67 -13.83 -2.08
N LEU A 43 -6.23 -12.72 -2.58
CA LEU A 43 -7.68 -12.48 -2.64
C LEU A 43 -8.37 -13.19 -3.80
N GLY A 44 -7.65 -13.96 -4.61
CA GLY A 44 -8.20 -14.73 -5.73
C GLY A 44 -8.50 -13.89 -6.97
N VAL A 45 -7.77 -12.79 -7.17
CA VAL A 45 -7.84 -12.00 -8.42
C VAL A 45 -7.12 -12.75 -9.53
N ASP A 46 -7.81 -13.02 -10.63
CA ASP A 46 -7.27 -13.73 -11.79
C ASP A 46 -6.51 -12.81 -12.73
N VAL A 47 -6.97 -11.55 -12.86
CA VAL A 47 -6.39 -10.58 -13.80
C VAL A 47 -6.21 -9.22 -13.12
N LEU A 48 -5.01 -8.69 -13.17
CA LEU A 48 -4.69 -7.33 -12.76
C LEU A 48 -4.44 -6.46 -14.01
N VAL A 49 -5.30 -5.46 -14.21
CA VAL A 49 -5.11 -4.42 -15.24
C VAL A 49 -4.56 -3.18 -14.55
N ASP A 50 -3.24 -3.04 -14.56
CA ASP A 50 -2.51 -1.96 -13.88
C ASP A 50 -2.04 -0.93 -14.91
N VAL A 51 -2.74 0.19 -15.00
CA VAL A 51 -2.56 1.21 -16.04
C VAL A 51 -1.78 2.40 -15.48
N PRO A 52 -0.74 2.89 -16.16
CA PRO A 52 -0.12 4.14 -15.77
C PRO A 52 -1.10 5.31 -15.96
N PHE A 53 -1.32 6.09 -14.88
CA PHE A 53 -2.15 7.29 -14.96
C PHE A 53 -1.29 8.46 -15.44
N ASP A 54 -1.56 8.88 -16.67
CA ASP A 54 -0.91 10.03 -17.31
C ASP A 54 -1.94 11.02 -17.88
N MET A 55 -1.47 12.03 -18.58
CA MET A 55 -2.34 13.05 -19.17
C MET A 55 -3.26 12.51 -20.28
N SER A 56 -2.92 11.39 -20.90
CA SER A 56 -3.78 10.75 -21.91
C SER A 56 -4.99 10.10 -21.24
N VAL A 57 -4.76 9.36 -20.15
CA VAL A 57 -5.81 8.75 -19.31
C VAL A 57 -6.66 9.82 -18.63
N ALA A 58 -6.02 10.86 -18.09
CA ALA A 58 -6.70 11.94 -17.36
C ALA A 58 -7.69 12.76 -18.21
N ARG A 59 -7.54 12.74 -19.54
CA ARG A 59 -8.39 13.48 -20.50
C ARG A 59 -9.45 12.63 -21.16
N ILE A 60 -9.54 11.34 -20.82
CA ILE A 60 -10.55 10.45 -21.41
C ILE A 60 -11.94 10.88 -20.95
N ALA A 61 -12.84 11.15 -21.90
CA ALA A 61 -14.25 11.44 -21.59
C ALA A 61 -14.92 10.21 -20.93
N PRO A 62 -15.93 10.39 -20.06
CA PRO A 62 -16.58 9.27 -19.37
C PRO A 62 -17.06 8.16 -20.31
N GLU A 63 -17.69 8.50 -21.42
CA GLU A 63 -18.19 7.54 -22.40
C GLU A 63 -17.05 6.74 -23.03
N ALA A 64 -15.98 7.42 -23.48
CA ALA A 64 -14.83 6.79 -24.10
C ALA A 64 -14.09 5.86 -23.11
N PHE A 65 -14.06 6.22 -21.81
CA PHE A 65 -13.51 5.34 -20.77
C PHE A 65 -14.30 4.03 -20.66
N LEU A 66 -15.64 4.10 -20.66
CA LEU A 66 -16.48 2.91 -20.60
C LEU A 66 -16.37 2.04 -21.86
N GLU A 67 -16.25 2.65 -23.05
CA GLU A 67 -16.01 1.94 -24.31
C GLU A 67 -14.68 1.18 -24.29
N GLN A 68 -13.62 1.80 -23.79
CA GLN A 68 -12.31 1.15 -23.61
C GLN A 68 -12.39 -0.01 -22.61
N LEU A 69 -13.08 0.17 -21.49
CA LEU A 69 -13.31 -0.91 -20.55
C LEU A 69 -14.13 -2.04 -21.20
N GLN A 70 -15.17 -1.73 -21.96
CA GLN A 70 -16.01 -2.72 -22.62
C GLN A 70 -15.21 -3.59 -23.61
N ALA A 71 -14.19 -3.03 -24.23
CA ALA A 71 -13.28 -3.79 -25.10
C ALA A 71 -12.50 -4.90 -24.35
N LEU A 72 -12.41 -4.83 -23.01
CA LEU A 72 -11.87 -5.90 -22.17
C LEU A 72 -12.86 -7.05 -21.95
N GLY A 73 -14.10 -6.96 -22.41
CA GLY A 73 -15.08 -8.05 -22.38
C GLY A 73 -15.67 -8.34 -20.99
N TYR A 74 -15.77 -7.36 -20.09
CA TYR A 74 -16.40 -7.57 -18.80
C TYR A 74 -17.94 -7.68 -18.93
N SER A 75 -18.54 -8.51 -18.08
CA SER A 75 -20.01 -8.69 -17.98
C SER A 75 -20.59 -8.05 -16.72
N CYS A 76 -19.77 -7.76 -15.74
CA CYS A 76 -20.15 -7.14 -14.47
C CYS A 76 -19.08 -6.18 -13.99
N LEU A 77 -19.49 -4.97 -13.62
CA LEU A 77 -18.62 -3.97 -12.98
C LEU A 77 -19.04 -3.78 -11.53
N VAL A 78 -18.06 -3.83 -10.61
CA VAL A 78 -18.26 -3.61 -9.18
C VAL A 78 -17.51 -2.36 -8.76
N VAL A 79 -18.19 -1.39 -8.18
CA VAL A 79 -17.62 -0.11 -7.76
C VAL A 79 -18.12 0.31 -6.38
N GLY A 80 -17.39 1.21 -5.71
CA GLY A 80 -17.88 1.90 -4.52
C GLY A 80 -18.93 2.95 -4.85
N ASN A 81 -19.76 3.32 -3.88
CA ASN A 81 -20.79 4.37 -4.04
C ASN A 81 -20.21 5.77 -4.27
N ASN A 82 -18.92 5.96 -4.02
CA ASN A 82 -18.19 7.20 -4.29
C ASN A 82 -17.35 7.15 -5.58
N PHE A 83 -17.56 6.15 -6.43
CA PHE A 83 -16.78 5.99 -7.66
C PHE A 83 -17.03 7.11 -8.64
N THR A 84 -15.94 7.68 -9.18
CA THR A 84 -15.96 8.63 -10.28
C THR A 84 -14.97 8.20 -11.36
N TYR A 85 -15.26 8.56 -12.62
CA TYR A 85 -14.44 8.18 -13.76
C TYR A 85 -14.45 9.24 -14.87
N GLY A 86 -13.52 9.09 -15.81
CA GLY A 86 -13.37 10.04 -16.90
C GLY A 86 -12.75 11.37 -16.48
N ILE A 87 -12.65 12.28 -17.44
CA ILE A 87 -12.04 13.60 -17.24
C ILE A 87 -12.67 14.32 -16.04
N ARG A 88 -11.82 14.81 -15.14
CA ARG A 88 -12.21 15.53 -13.90
C ARG A 88 -13.19 14.77 -12.99
N GLY A 89 -13.37 13.45 -13.19
CA GLY A 89 -14.38 12.67 -12.46
C GLY A 89 -15.81 13.02 -12.81
N GLU A 90 -16.07 13.49 -14.02
CA GLU A 90 -17.41 13.87 -14.49
C GLU A 90 -18.38 12.69 -14.59
N GLY A 91 -17.85 11.46 -14.78
CA GLY A 91 -18.62 10.24 -14.67
C GLY A 91 -18.88 9.91 -13.19
N THR A 92 -20.13 9.63 -12.84
CA THR A 92 -20.60 9.26 -11.50
C THR A 92 -21.25 7.89 -11.50
N VAL A 93 -21.62 7.38 -10.33
CA VAL A 93 -22.35 6.10 -10.20
C VAL A 93 -23.70 6.16 -10.94
N GLU A 94 -24.38 7.32 -10.93
CA GLU A 94 -25.65 7.53 -11.60
C GLU A 94 -25.50 7.44 -13.13
N THR A 95 -24.50 8.15 -13.69
CA THR A 95 -24.20 8.08 -15.13
C THR A 95 -23.71 6.68 -15.53
N LEU A 96 -22.98 6.00 -14.65
CA LEU A 96 -22.55 4.63 -14.85
C LEU A 96 -23.73 3.65 -14.89
N ALA A 97 -24.75 3.84 -14.05
CA ALA A 97 -25.97 3.02 -14.05
C ALA A 97 -26.76 3.17 -15.36
N ALA A 98 -26.90 4.40 -15.86
CA ALA A 98 -27.51 4.64 -17.17
C ALA A 98 -26.73 3.99 -18.32
N SER A 99 -25.38 4.09 -18.27
CA SER A 99 -24.50 3.45 -19.25
C SER A 99 -24.55 1.92 -19.18
N ALA A 100 -24.69 1.33 -17.98
CA ALA A 100 -24.80 -0.11 -17.80
C ALA A 100 -26.03 -0.68 -18.52
N GLN A 101 -27.17 0.02 -18.46
CA GLN A 101 -28.39 -0.37 -19.19
C GLN A 101 -28.19 -0.30 -20.72
N ARG A 102 -27.55 0.77 -21.19
CA ARG A 102 -27.28 0.99 -22.60
C ARG A 102 -26.27 0.01 -23.18
N LEU A 103 -25.20 -0.28 -22.44
CA LEU A 103 -24.09 -1.12 -22.89
C LEU A 103 -24.26 -2.61 -22.54
N GLY A 104 -25.28 -2.97 -21.76
CA GLY A 104 -25.64 -4.36 -21.48
C GLY A 104 -24.75 -5.07 -20.46
N PHE A 105 -24.13 -4.36 -19.52
CA PHE A 105 -23.37 -4.97 -18.43
C PHE A 105 -24.08 -4.85 -17.07
N LYS A 106 -23.77 -5.74 -16.15
CA LYS A 106 -24.29 -5.68 -14.78
C LYS A 106 -23.46 -4.70 -13.96
N LEU A 107 -24.13 -3.77 -13.27
CA LEU A 107 -23.48 -2.89 -12.29
C LEU A 107 -23.82 -3.33 -10.86
N VAL A 108 -22.80 -3.40 -10.02
CA VAL A 108 -22.92 -3.62 -8.57
C VAL A 108 -22.25 -2.47 -7.86
N VAL A 109 -23.02 -1.66 -7.15
CA VAL A 109 -22.51 -0.58 -6.31
C VAL A 109 -22.42 -1.08 -4.88
N ARG A 110 -21.29 -0.84 -4.23
CA ARG A 110 -21.03 -1.22 -2.84
C ARG A 110 -20.88 0.01 -1.96
N GLU A 111 -21.48 -0.04 -0.79
CA GLU A 111 -21.22 0.93 0.26
C GLU A 111 -19.78 0.84 0.71
N LEU A 112 -19.23 1.97 1.17
CA LEU A 112 -17.90 2.01 1.76
C LEU A 112 -17.91 1.22 3.08
N VAL A 113 -16.86 0.45 3.31
CA VAL A 113 -16.71 -0.28 4.56
C VAL A 113 -16.31 0.70 5.66
N SER A 114 -16.95 0.56 6.82
CA SER A 114 -16.66 1.40 7.99
C SER A 114 -16.33 0.53 9.21
N ASP A 115 -15.47 1.03 10.06
CA ASP A 115 -15.25 0.53 11.41
C ASP A 115 -15.80 1.57 12.40
N GLY A 116 -16.92 1.24 13.06
CA GLY A 116 -17.69 2.21 13.83
C GLY A 116 -18.07 3.44 12.99
N PRO A 117 -17.76 4.66 13.43
CA PRO A 117 -18.06 5.90 12.73
C PRO A 117 -17.06 6.23 11.61
N THR A 118 -15.96 5.49 11.49
CA THR A 118 -14.85 5.83 10.59
C THR A 118 -14.90 4.99 9.32
N VAL A 119 -14.96 5.67 8.17
CA VAL A 119 -14.83 5.00 6.88
C VAL A 119 -13.39 4.52 6.69
N ILE A 120 -13.23 3.23 6.38
CA ILE A 120 -11.94 2.65 6.04
C ILE A 120 -11.47 3.24 4.70
N SER A 121 -10.37 3.97 4.75
CA SER A 121 -9.81 4.63 3.57
C SER A 121 -8.28 4.73 3.65
N SER A 122 -7.64 4.80 2.48
CA SER A 122 -6.19 5.01 2.43
C SER A 122 -5.74 6.29 3.15
N THR A 123 -6.58 7.33 3.18
CA THR A 123 -6.29 8.59 3.89
C THR A 123 -6.30 8.39 5.40
N ALA A 124 -7.31 7.69 5.93
CA ALA A 124 -7.38 7.38 7.37
C ALA A 124 -6.20 6.50 7.80
N ILE A 125 -5.89 5.47 7.02
CA ILE A 125 -4.76 4.56 7.31
C ILE A 125 -3.42 5.30 7.30
N ARG A 126 -3.17 6.18 6.32
CA ARG A 126 -1.94 7.00 6.29
C ARG A 126 -1.81 7.91 7.51
N ARG A 127 -2.91 8.48 7.97
CA ARG A 127 -2.92 9.30 9.18
C ARG A 127 -2.52 8.48 10.40
N LEU A 128 -3.12 7.32 10.61
CA LEU A 128 -2.80 6.41 11.72
C LEU A 128 -1.33 5.99 11.71
N ILE A 129 -0.79 5.64 10.53
CA ILE A 129 0.63 5.30 10.37
C ILE A 129 1.50 6.50 10.74
N ALA A 130 1.18 7.70 10.26
CA ALA A 130 1.94 8.92 10.58
C ALA A 130 1.85 9.33 12.06
N GLU A 131 0.80 8.94 12.77
CA GLU A 131 0.61 9.10 14.21
C GLU A 131 1.28 7.97 15.02
N GLY A 132 1.76 6.91 14.37
CA GLY A 132 2.37 5.73 14.99
C GLY A 132 1.37 4.72 15.53
N ASP A 133 0.09 4.90 15.26
CA ASP A 133 -0.97 3.96 15.64
C ASP A 133 -1.08 2.82 14.62
N VAL A 134 -0.07 1.95 14.66
CA VAL A 134 0.00 0.80 13.74
C VAL A 134 -1.02 -0.28 14.09
N VAL A 135 -1.54 -0.30 15.32
CA VAL A 135 -2.58 -1.26 15.76
C VAL A 135 -3.89 -0.93 15.08
N GLU A 136 -4.33 0.31 15.16
CA GLU A 136 -5.57 0.74 14.51
C GLU A 136 -5.44 0.71 12.98
N ALA A 137 -4.26 1.08 12.44
CA ALA A 137 -3.97 0.91 11.03
C ALA A 137 -4.10 -0.54 10.57
N ALA A 138 -3.65 -1.52 11.39
CA ALA A 138 -3.77 -2.94 11.10
C ALA A 138 -5.23 -3.41 11.14
N ALA A 139 -6.04 -2.93 12.08
CA ALA A 139 -7.48 -3.21 12.14
C ALA A 139 -8.18 -2.75 10.84
N MET A 140 -7.91 -1.52 10.38
CA MET A 140 -8.45 -1.01 9.12
C MET A 140 -7.93 -1.75 7.87
N LEU A 141 -6.68 -2.20 7.89
CA LEU A 141 -6.07 -2.95 6.77
C LEU A 141 -6.52 -4.41 6.71
N GLY A 142 -7.00 -4.98 7.83
CA GLY A 142 -7.23 -6.42 7.99
C GLY A 142 -5.94 -7.25 8.02
N ARG A 143 -4.78 -6.61 8.20
CA ARG A 143 -3.44 -7.21 8.29
C ARG A 143 -2.47 -6.24 8.94
N LEU A 144 -1.33 -6.72 9.43
CA LEU A 144 -0.27 -5.83 9.91
C LEU A 144 0.21 -4.90 8.78
N TYR A 145 0.53 -3.67 9.15
CA TYR A 145 1.22 -2.77 8.23
C TYR A 145 2.67 -3.25 8.06
N SER A 146 3.15 -3.29 6.82
CA SER A 146 4.43 -3.89 6.49
C SER A 146 5.29 -2.96 5.64
N LEU A 147 6.56 -2.85 5.99
CA LEU A 147 7.60 -2.23 5.17
C LEU A 147 8.55 -3.32 4.66
N SER A 148 8.84 -3.30 3.36
CA SER A 148 9.78 -4.22 2.73
C SER A 148 11.03 -3.48 2.25
N GLY A 149 12.15 -4.17 2.28
CA GLY A 149 13.43 -3.61 1.84
C GLY A 149 14.51 -4.69 1.73
N VAL A 150 15.74 -4.22 1.70
CA VAL A 150 16.94 -5.05 1.68
C VAL A 150 17.79 -4.69 2.89
N VAL A 151 18.44 -5.67 3.50
CA VAL A 151 19.36 -5.43 4.61
C VAL A 151 20.64 -4.81 4.09
N ALA A 152 20.87 -3.55 4.44
CA ALA A 152 22.07 -2.81 4.05
C ALA A 152 23.22 -2.98 5.04
N HIS A 153 24.44 -2.84 4.55
CA HIS A 153 25.62 -2.73 5.41
C HIS A 153 25.58 -1.44 6.22
N GLY A 154 25.54 -1.55 7.53
CA GLY A 154 25.49 -0.43 8.47
C GLY A 154 26.80 -0.24 9.23
N ASN A 155 26.82 0.74 10.16
CA ASN A 155 27.99 1.07 10.98
C ASN A 155 28.32 0.04 12.09
N GLU A 156 27.65 -1.12 12.11
CA GLU A 156 27.86 -2.27 13.04
C GLU A 156 27.89 -1.91 14.54
N ARG A 157 27.46 -0.72 14.96
CA ARG A 157 27.51 -0.24 16.35
C ARG A 157 26.72 -1.12 17.30
N GLY A 158 25.57 -1.67 16.87
CA GLY A 158 24.73 -2.56 17.66
C GLY A 158 25.42 -3.90 17.98
N ARG A 159 26.29 -4.40 17.10
CA ARG A 159 27.06 -5.63 17.31
C ARG A 159 28.05 -5.53 18.47
N LEU A 160 28.64 -4.34 18.64
CA LEU A 160 29.55 -4.06 19.76
C LEU A 160 28.85 -4.01 21.11
N LEU A 161 27.54 -3.72 21.13
CA LEU A 161 26.72 -3.64 22.34
C LEU A 161 25.93 -4.94 22.62
N GLY A 162 26.18 -6.01 21.87
CA GLY A 162 25.48 -7.30 22.04
C GLY A 162 24.08 -7.39 21.48
N PHE A 163 23.60 -6.34 20.79
CA PHE A 163 22.30 -6.28 20.14
C PHE A 163 22.47 -5.96 18.64
N PRO A 164 22.82 -6.95 17.80
CA PRO A 164 22.98 -6.72 16.38
C PRO A 164 21.67 -6.23 15.76
N THR A 165 21.73 -5.11 15.03
CA THR A 165 20.59 -4.55 14.30
C THR A 165 20.85 -4.60 12.81
N ALA A 166 19.84 -5.00 12.04
CA ALA A 166 19.81 -4.90 10.60
C ALA A 166 19.34 -3.49 10.20
N ASN A 167 20.11 -2.82 9.35
CA ASN A 167 19.70 -1.57 8.72
C ASN A 167 18.88 -1.92 7.47
N ILE A 168 17.68 -1.36 7.33
CA ILE A 168 16.80 -1.68 6.24
C ILE A 168 16.77 -0.53 5.24
N GLU A 169 17.23 -0.79 4.05
CA GLU A 169 17.01 0.09 2.89
C GLU A 169 15.66 -0.25 2.27
N LEU A 170 14.73 0.70 2.31
CA LEU A 170 13.36 0.48 1.87
C LEU A 170 13.30 0.29 0.36
N ALA A 171 12.47 -0.65 -0.09
CA ALA A 171 12.25 -0.95 -1.51
C ALA A 171 11.71 0.25 -2.31
N GLU A 172 10.97 1.14 -1.64
CA GLU A 172 10.36 2.32 -2.22
C GLU A 172 10.61 3.54 -1.33
N SER A 173 11.11 4.62 -1.91
CA SER A 173 11.44 5.86 -1.18
C SER A 173 10.21 6.66 -0.70
N LYS A 174 9.03 6.34 -1.22
CA LYS A 174 7.76 7.07 -0.94
C LYS A 174 6.72 6.23 -0.21
N LEU A 175 7.14 5.26 0.59
CA LEU A 175 6.22 4.53 1.48
C LEU A 175 5.81 5.38 2.68
N ALA A 176 4.62 5.11 3.23
CA ALA A 176 4.17 5.69 4.49
C ALA A 176 5.01 5.11 5.64
N ILE A 177 5.84 5.92 6.25
CA ILE A 177 6.69 5.50 7.36
C ILE A 177 5.98 5.81 8.68
N PRO A 178 5.89 4.85 9.62
CA PRO A 178 5.33 5.11 10.93
C PRO A 178 6.10 6.19 11.69
N LEU A 179 5.41 6.88 12.61
CA LEU A 179 6.03 7.91 13.46
C LEU A 179 7.31 7.37 14.13
N GLY A 180 8.33 8.21 14.25
CA GLY A 180 9.59 7.86 14.91
C GLY A 180 9.38 7.23 16.29
N GLY A 181 10.15 6.19 16.60
CA GLY A 181 10.03 5.43 17.84
C GLY A 181 10.38 3.96 17.71
N VAL A 182 10.17 3.22 18.80
CA VAL A 182 10.45 1.78 18.90
C VAL A 182 9.15 1.00 18.79
N TYR A 183 9.18 -0.05 17.97
CA TYR A 183 8.03 -0.90 17.64
C TYR A 183 8.35 -2.36 17.93
N ALA A 184 7.38 -3.09 18.46
CA ALA A 184 7.34 -4.54 18.39
C ALA A 184 6.98 -4.94 16.96
N VAL A 185 7.73 -5.87 16.38
CA VAL A 185 7.54 -6.28 14.98
C VAL A 185 7.64 -7.78 14.79
N GLN A 186 7.06 -8.26 13.69
CA GLN A 186 7.39 -9.55 13.11
C GLN A 186 8.31 -9.31 11.91
N VAL A 187 9.36 -10.10 11.82
CA VAL A 187 10.38 -9.99 10.75
C VAL A 187 10.31 -11.23 9.89
N ASN A 188 10.13 -11.03 8.59
CA ASN A 188 10.18 -12.12 7.62
C ASN A 188 11.48 -11.97 6.81
N VAL A 189 12.36 -12.95 6.95
CA VAL A 189 13.63 -13.01 6.23
C VAL A 189 13.95 -14.47 5.87
N ASN A 190 14.45 -14.69 4.65
CA ASN A 190 14.77 -16.02 4.14
C ASN A 190 13.61 -17.04 4.27
N GLY A 191 12.37 -16.57 4.14
CA GLY A 191 11.16 -17.41 4.23
C GLY A 191 10.78 -17.83 5.65
N GLN A 192 11.47 -17.32 6.68
CA GLN A 192 11.17 -17.59 8.09
C GLN A 192 10.69 -16.32 8.79
N ARG A 193 9.86 -16.52 9.84
CA ARG A 193 9.28 -15.44 10.64
C ARG A 193 9.88 -15.44 12.04
N TYR A 194 10.33 -14.27 12.47
CA TYR A 194 10.93 -14.03 13.80
C TYR A 194 10.19 -12.89 14.49
N GLY A 195 10.26 -12.85 15.83
CA GLY A 195 9.96 -11.65 16.59
C GLY A 195 11.10 -10.66 16.51
N GLY A 196 10.82 -9.38 16.72
CA GLY A 196 11.87 -8.37 16.75
C GLY A 196 11.43 -7.04 17.32
N MET A 197 12.39 -6.12 17.42
CA MET A 197 12.15 -4.70 17.69
C MET A 197 12.68 -3.87 16.53
N ALA A 198 11.87 -2.95 16.03
CA ALA A 198 12.29 -1.98 15.04
C ALA A 198 12.38 -0.59 15.64
N ASN A 199 13.42 0.15 15.30
CA ASN A 199 13.56 1.57 15.59
C ASN A 199 13.43 2.37 14.30
N ILE A 200 12.50 3.33 14.30
CA ILE A 200 12.39 4.35 13.27
C ILE A 200 12.94 5.63 13.87
N GLY A 201 14.07 6.09 13.36
CA GLY A 201 14.75 7.29 13.82
C GLY A 201 15.03 8.28 12.71
N ASN A 202 15.08 9.55 13.06
CA ASN A 202 15.56 10.61 12.19
C ASN A 202 17.06 10.79 12.43
N ASN A 203 17.90 10.53 11.43
CA ASN A 203 19.32 10.85 11.55
C ASN A 203 19.53 12.29 11.06
N PRO A 204 19.90 13.24 11.93
CA PRO A 204 20.31 14.57 11.50
C PRO A 204 21.72 14.48 10.90
N THR A 205 21.87 13.94 9.71
CA THR A 205 23.12 14.04 8.97
C THR A 205 23.08 15.30 8.14
N PHE A 206 24.14 16.10 8.27
CA PHE A 206 24.38 17.37 7.63
C PHE A 206 23.94 17.40 6.14
N GLY A 207 22.95 18.23 5.82
CA GLY A 207 22.81 18.86 4.52
C GLY A 207 21.73 18.35 3.57
N ASP A 208 21.11 17.16 3.75
CA ASP A 208 20.02 16.67 2.89
C ASP A 208 18.84 16.17 3.72
N VAL A 209 17.64 16.20 3.14
CA VAL A 209 16.42 15.68 3.79
C VAL A 209 16.65 14.23 4.20
N ALA A 210 16.97 14.02 5.46
CA ALA A 210 17.30 12.71 6.01
C ALA A 210 16.08 11.78 5.86
N ALA A 211 16.19 10.75 5.03
CA ALA A 211 15.19 9.70 5.00
C ALA A 211 15.15 9.00 6.38
N PRO A 212 13.96 8.70 6.92
CA PRO A 212 13.85 7.98 8.18
C PRO A 212 14.58 6.65 8.08
N ARG A 213 15.39 6.36 9.11
CA ARG A 213 16.19 5.14 9.20
C ARG A 213 15.37 4.06 9.89
N LEU A 214 15.26 2.90 9.28
CA LEU A 214 14.64 1.71 9.87
C LEU A 214 15.75 0.73 10.28
N GLU A 215 15.91 0.55 11.58
CA GLU A 215 16.83 -0.43 12.18
C GLU A 215 16.03 -1.50 12.91
N THR A 216 16.36 -2.77 12.71
CA THR A 216 15.61 -3.88 13.33
C THR A 216 16.53 -4.86 14.01
N HIS A 217 16.29 -5.12 15.30
CA HIS A 217 16.86 -6.23 16.05
C HIS A 217 15.94 -7.44 15.95
N ILE A 218 16.48 -8.55 15.45
CA ILE A 218 15.75 -9.80 15.25
C ILE A 218 16.04 -10.73 16.43
N PHE A 219 15.00 -11.16 17.14
CA PHE A 219 15.16 -12.02 18.31
C PHE A 219 15.53 -13.45 17.90
N ASP A 220 16.38 -14.08 18.70
CA ASP A 220 16.80 -15.48 18.54
C ASP A 220 17.33 -15.80 17.13
N PHE A 221 17.88 -14.79 16.46
CA PHE A 221 18.45 -14.91 15.13
C PHE A 221 19.98 -14.81 15.18
N SER A 222 20.62 -15.78 14.54
CA SER A 222 22.06 -15.77 14.28
C SER A 222 22.30 -16.15 12.83
N GLY A 223 22.92 -15.26 12.07
CA GLY A 223 23.21 -15.49 10.66
C GLY A 223 23.56 -14.21 9.94
N ASP A 224 24.11 -14.37 8.75
CA ASP A 224 24.36 -13.27 7.83
C ASP A 224 23.12 -13.10 6.94
N ILE A 225 22.59 -11.88 6.92
CA ILE A 225 21.40 -11.50 6.11
C ILE A 225 21.67 -10.24 5.29
N TYR A 226 22.90 -9.80 5.16
CA TYR A 226 23.21 -8.67 4.27
C TYR A 226 22.74 -8.97 2.85
N ASP A 227 22.29 -7.94 2.17
CA ASP A 227 21.72 -7.99 0.81
C ASP A 227 20.46 -8.87 0.66
N SER A 228 19.97 -9.45 1.77
CA SER A 228 18.77 -10.28 1.74
C SER A 228 17.50 -9.42 1.76
N PRO A 229 16.45 -9.82 1.03
CA PRO A 229 15.14 -9.20 1.13
C PRO A 229 14.55 -9.48 2.51
N ILE A 230 13.95 -8.44 3.10
CA ILE A 230 13.36 -8.46 4.42
C ILE A 230 12.02 -7.73 4.43
N SER A 231 11.09 -8.20 5.25
CA SER A 231 9.81 -7.53 5.51
C SER A 231 9.61 -7.38 7.01
N ILE A 232 9.19 -6.19 7.41
CA ILE A 232 8.96 -5.78 8.80
C ILE A 232 7.48 -5.49 8.97
N ASP A 233 6.78 -6.36 9.70
CA ASP A 233 5.36 -6.25 10.00
C ASP A 233 5.18 -5.60 11.36
N PHE A 234 4.59 -4.41 11.43
CA PHE A 234 4.45 -3.62 12.66
C PHE A 234 3.29 -4.12 13.50
N VAL A 235 3.60 -4.57 14.74
CA VAL A 235 2.61 -5.10 15.68
C VAL A 235 2.09 -4.00 16.60
N ALA A 236 2.99 -3.26 17.27
CA ALA A 236 2.61 -2.18 18.17
C ALA A 236 3.75 -1.19 18.39
N ARG A 237 3.42 0.06 18.66
CA ARG A 237 4.39 1.08 19.11
C ARG A 237 4.65 0.92 20.59
N VAL A 238 5.92 0.71 20.96
CA VAL A 238 6.32 0.51 22.37
C VAL A 238 6.60 1.83 23.07
N ARG A 239 7.33 2.74 22.39
CA ARG A 239 7.68 4.07 22.92
C ARG A 239 8.10 5.04 21.82
N GLY A 240 8.18 6.31 22.15
CA GLY A 240 8.81 7.31 21.28
C GLY A 240 10.34 7.13 21.15
N GLU A 241 10.92 7.90 20.25
CA GLU A 241 12.37 8.07 20.16
C GLU A 241 12.88 8.79 21.44
N VAL A 242 14.04 8.41 21.94
CA VAL A 242 14.67 9.01 23.14
C VAL A 242 15.77 9.95 22.71
#